data_44a11107a6b5016218cdb1fcbaaed43c
#
_entry.id   44a11107a6b5016218cdb1fcbaaed43c
#
_cell.length_a   1.000
_cell.length_b   1.000
_cell.length_c   1.000
_cell.angle_alpha   90.00
_cell.angle_beta   90.00
_cell.angle_gamma   90.00
#
_symmetry.space_group_name_H-M   'P 1'
#
loop_
_entity.id
_entity.type
_entity.pdbx_description
1 polymer ?
#
loop_
_entity_poly.entity_id
_entity_poly.type
_entity_poly.pdbx_seq_one_letter_code
_entity_poly.pdbx_strand_id
1 'polypeptide(L)'
;MSTPAVTAIVLNYNGHGFVTESVRSLLDQEFRDIEVVVVDNASADGSAEEIEAAFGSRVRLVRAPRNLGFGAGNNLGIRGARGRHIVLLNNDAVAAPEFVGELVKAAEADITIGMVAAKVLQYSERDVIDTTGHLLYPDGLNRGRGRLERDEGQYDRCATALFPSGAAALYTRRMLDDIGLFEESFFLYGDDTELGLRGRLSGWGCALAPRAVAYHHYSRSVGAYSTQKAFYVERNRVLVLFRTFPVSLIVVSPAFTALRLALQAWGALTGRGASGRLAAETSLFHLIGLTIRAYGSALAALPHVLGERWRQRVRRRIGTREFLGLMAEHRLRARDAAFKA
;
A
#
# COMPACT_ATOMS: atom_id res chain seq x y z
N MET A 1 16.11 23.82 16.19
CA MET A 1 16.24 22.36 15.91
C MET A 1 16.41 22.21 14.41
N SER A 2 17.38 21.45 13.93
CA SER A 2 17.56 21.15 12.51
C SER A 2 16.36 20.39 11.96
N THR A 3 16.02 20.58 10.70
CA THR A 3 14.98 19.82 10.01
C THR A 3 15.49 18.37 9.82
N PRO A 4 14.77 17.33 10.29
CA PRO A 4 15.21 15.95 10.14
C PRO A 4 15.22 15.52 8.66
N ALA A 5 16.10 14.60 8.31
CA ALA A 5 16.12 14.03 6.96
C ALA A 5 14.87 13.19 6.67
N VAL A 6 14.41 12.46 7.68
CA VAL A 6 13.28 11.53 7.57
C VAL A 6 12.20 11.85 8.58
N THR A 7 10.94 11.82 8.16
CA THR A 7 9.78 11.63 9.05
C THR A 7 9.24 10.23 8.84
N ALA A 8 9.34 9.37 9.85
CA ALA A 8 8.69 8.07 9.87
C ALA A 8 7.30 8.20 10.50
N ILE A 9 6.29 7.69 9.80
CA ILE A 9 4.88 7.77 10.21
C ILE A 9 4.36 6.36 10.47
N VAL A 10 3.78 6.16 11.64
CA VAL A 10 2.99 4.98 11.99
C VAL A 10 1.53 5.41 12.10
N LEU A 11 0.67 4.89 11.23
CA LEU A 11 -0.78 5.07 11.35
C LEU A 11 -1.33 3.99 12.26
N ASN A 12 -1.81 4.38 13.44
CA ASN A 12 -2.40 3.48 14.42
C ASN A 12 -3.92 3.52 14.37
N TYR A 13 -4.53 2.34 14.33
CA TYR A 13 -5.95 2.14 14.56
C TYR A 13 -6.15 0.79 15.26
N ASN A 14 -6.56 0.86 16.55
CA ASN A 14 -6.76 -0.31 17.40
C ASN A 14 -5.54 -1.26 17.40
N GLY A 15 -4.38 -0.70 17.74
CA GLY A 15 -3.08 -1.40 17.72
C GLY A 15 -2.58 -1.86 19.08
N HIS A 16 -3.45 -1.99 20.10
CA HIS A 16 -3.06 -2.40 21.44
C HIS A 16 -2.30 -3.72 21.44
N GLY A 17 -1.15 -3.75 22.15
CA GLY A 17 -0.30 -4.93 22.26
C GLY A 17 0.64 -5.20 21.08
N PHE A 18 0.65 -4.36 20.01
CA PHE A 18 1.62 -4.52 18.91
C PHE A 18 2.17 -3.20 18.34
N VAL A 19 1.46 -2.07 18.45
CA VAL A 19 1.93 -0.79 17.92
C VAL A 19 3.22 -0.30 18.57
N THR A 20 3.44 -0.62 19.84
CA THR A 20 4.67 -0.25 20.57
C THR A 20 5.91 -0.91 20.01
N GLU A 21 5.81 -2.14 19.50
CA GLU A 21 6.93 -2.82 18.82
C GLU A 21 7.27 -2.12 17.51
N SER A 22 6.26 -1.76 16.71
CA SER A 22 6.43 -1.00 15.47
C SER A 22 7.13 0.35 15.72
N VAL A 23 6.63 1.13 16.67
CA VAL A 23 7.20 2.44 17.02
C VAL A 23 8.63 2.30 17.56
N ARG A 24 8.88 1.33 18.44
CA ARG A 24 10.22 1.07 18.99
C ARG A 24 11.21 0.74 17.89
N SER A 25 10.84 -0.09 16.92
CA SER A 25 11.71 -0.45 15.81
C SER A 25 12.17 0.75 14.96
N LEU A 26 11.35 1.81 14.89
CA LEU A 26 11.71 3.07 14.23
C LEU A 26 12.59 3.97 15.11
N LEU A 27 12.41 3.95 16.42
CA LEU A 27 13.26 4.69 17.35
C LEU A 27 14.66 4.07 17.51
N ASP A 28 14.78 2.76 17.28
CA ASP A 28 16.01 1.98 17.40
C ASP A 28 16.76 1.84 16.06
N GLN A 29 16.36 2.56 15.00
CA GLN A 29 17.06 2.56 13.71
C GLN A 29 18.51 3.02 13.83
N GLU A 30 19.41 2.47 12.99
CA GLU A 30 20.80 2.93 12.88
C GLU A 30 20.88 4.35 12.28
N PHE A 31 19.94 4.68 11.39
CA PHE A 31 19.80 6.03 10.82
C PHE A 31 19.21 7.00 11.86
N ARG A 32 19.99 7.99 12.32
CA ARG A 32 19.65 8.84 13.48
C ARG A 32 18.94 10.15 13.16
N ASP A 33 19.01 10.64 11.92
CA ASP A 33 18.37 11.92 11.50
C ASP A 33 16.90 11.70 11.14
N ILE A 34 16.13 11.21 12.12
CA ILE A 34 14.74 10.77 11.99
C ILE A 34 13.86 11.39 13.07
N GLU A 35 12.65 11.83 12.71
CA GLU A 35 11.54 12.04 13.64
C GLU A 35 10.51 10.93 13.47
N VAL A 36 9.93 10.48 14.56
CA VAL A 36 8.84 9.48 14.55
C VAL A 36 7.52 10.17 14.90
N VAL A 37 6.54 10.00 14.02
CA VAL A 37 5.18 10.52 14.18
C VAL A 37 4.23 9.33 14.23
N VAL A 38 3.42 9.27 15.27
CA VAL A 38 2.32 8.31 15.35
C VAL A 38 1.02 9.08 15.13
N VAL A 39 0.24 8.65 14.16
CA VAL A 39 -1.12 9.17 13.95
C VAL A 39 -2.09 8.16 14.53
N ASP A 40 -2.69 8.50 15.66
CA ASP A 40 -3.80 7.71 16.21
C ASP A 40 -5.09 8.05 15.48
N ASN A 41 -5.61 7.08 14.76
CA ASN A 41 -6.76 7.21 13.86
C ASN A 41 -8.10 6.99 14.61
N ALA A 42 -8.22 7.56 15.80
CA ALA A 42 -9.33 7.42 16.73
C ALA A 42 -9.49 5.97 17.23
N SER A 43 -8.43 5.40 17.78
CA SER A 43 -8.46 4.09 18.44
C SER A 43 -9.33 4.11 19.70
N ALA A 44 -9.99 2.98 19.98
CA ALA A 44 -10.85 2.81 21.15
C ALA A 44 -10.34 1.70 22.11
N ASP A 45 -9.15 1.17 21.85
CA ASP A 45 -8.57 -0.01 22.54
C ASP A 45 -7.48 0.35 23.57
N GLY A 46 -7.24 1.66 23.83
CA GLY A 46 -6.19 2.12 24.74
C GLY A 46 -4.79 2.20 24.12
N SER A 47 -4.64 1.90 22.84
CA SER A 47 -3.32 1.92 22.16
C SER A 47 -2.68 3.31 22.09
N ALA A 48 -3.49 4.38 22.05
CA ALA A 48 -2.97 5.75 22.06
C ALA A 48 -2.32 6.10 23.41
N GLU A 49 -2.93 5.70 24.50
CA GLU A 49 -2.44 5.86 25.88
C GLU A 49 -1.18 5.00 26.12
N GLU A 50 -1.17 3.78 25.55
CA GLU A 50 -0.01 2.88 25.56
C GLU A 50 1.22 3.54 24.88
N ILE A 51 1.03 4.19 23.73
CA ILE A 51 2.08 4.92 23.01
C ILE A 51 2.59 6.10 23.84
N GLU A 52 1.71 6.91 24.42
CA GLU A 52 2.09 8.05 25.28
C GLU A 52 2.88 7.60 26.50
N ALA A 53 2.44 6.53 27.17
CA ALA A 53 3.12 5.98 28.34
C ALA A 53 4.50 5.39 28.00
N ALA A 54 4.62 4.69 26.86
CA ALA A 54 5.86 4.02 26.47
C ALA A 54 6.92 4.98 25.93
N PHE A 55 6.54 6.03 25.24
CA PHE A 55 7.49 6.84 24.46
C PHE A 55 7.53 8.32 24.84
N GLY A 56 6.46 8.88 25.41
CA GLY A 56 6.39 10.30 25.81
C GLY A 56 6.81 11.25 24.68
N SER A 57 7.73 12.18 24.96
CA SER A 57 8.21 13.16 23.99
C SER A 57 9.15 12.61 22.90
N ARG A 58 9.50 11.31 22.94
CA ARG A 58 10.34 10.68 21.90
C ARG A 58 9.59 10.53 20.58
N VAL A 59 8.27 10.54 20.61
CA VAL A 59 7.41 10.50 19.42
C VAL A 59 6.44 11.67 19.43
N ARG A 60 6.02 12.09 18.26
CA ARG A 60 4.94 13.05 18.12
C ARG A 60 3.64 12.31 17.86
N LEU A 61 2.77 12.25 18.87
CA LEU A 61 1.44 11.67 18.73
C LEU A 61 0.45 12.71 18.18
N VAL A 62 -0.25 12.36 17.09
CA VAL A 62 -1.28 13.17 16.45
C VAL A 62 -2.60 12.39 16.51
N ARG A 63 -3.60 12.92 17.22
CA ARG A 63 -4.91 12.26 17.36
C ARG A 63 -5.88 12.74 16.28
N ALA A 64 -6.40 11.82 15.47
CA ALA A 64 -7.46 12.11 14.51
C ALA A 64 -8.83 12.19 15.22
N PRO A 65 -9.75 13.04 14.76
CA PRO A 65 -11.06 13.20 15.39
C PRO A 65 -12.01 11.99 15.18
N ARG A 66 -11.69 11.13 14.22
CA ARG A 66 -12.43 9.91 13.84
C ARG A 66 -11.51 9.02 13.02
N ASN A 67 -11.92 7.78 12.77
CA ASN A 67 -11.22 6.93 11.81
C ASN A 67 -11.36 7.51 10.39
N LEU A 68 -10.25 8.01 9.86
CA LEU A 68 -10.13 8.66 8.53
C LEU A 68 -9.85 7.64 7.42
N GLY A 69 -9.53 6.38 7.76
CA GLY A 69 -8.98 5.39 6.84
C GLY A 69 -7.48 5.54 6.65
N PHE A 70 -6.90 4.75 5.73
CA PHE A 70 -5.46 4.66 5.56
C PHE A 70 -4.86 5.94 4.92
N GLY A 71 -5.36 6.33 3.75
CA GLY A 71 -4.81 7.46 3.00
C GLY A 71 -4.92 8.78 3.76
N ALA A 72 -6.12 9.13 4.24
CA ALA A 72 -6.34 10.38 4.97
C ALA A 72 -5.63 10.41 6.32
N GLY A 73 -5.53 9.28 7.03
CA GLY A 73 -4.76 9.16 8.27
C GLY A 73 -3.26 9.42 8.04
N ASN A 74 -2.66 8.80 7.03
CA ASN A 74 -1.27 9.08 6.66
C ASN A 74 -1.09 10.53 6.19
N ASN A 75 -2.03 11.08 5.43
CA ASN A 75 -1.99 12.48 5.01
C ASN A 75 -1.93 13.44 6.19
N LEU A 76 -2.64 13.16 7.28
CA LEU A 76 -2.59 13.96 8.51
C LEU A 76 -1.15 14.00 9.08
N GLY A 77 -0.47 12.86 9.11
CA GLY A 77 0.94 12.77 9.51
C GLY A 77 1.88 13.49 8.54
N ILE A 78 1.68 13.30 7.21
CA ILE A 78 2.53 13.88 6.15
C ILE A 78 2.45 15.41 6.14
N ARG A 79 1.25 16.00 6.33
CA ARG A 79 1.09 17.47 6.39
C ARG A 79 1.89 18.10 7.52
N GLY A 80 2.02 17.40 8.64
CA GLY A 80 2.83 17.87 9.78
C GLY A 80 4.28 17.40 9.75
N ALA A 81 4.68 16.59 8.78
CA ALA A 81 6.02 16.03 8.67
C ALA A 81 7.05 17.10 8.24
N ARG A 82 8.25 17.06 8.82
CA ARG A 82 9.34 18.00 8.54
C ARG A 82 10.42 17.41 7.62
N GLY A 83 10.52 16.08 7.55
CA GLY A 83 11.53 15.38 6.77
C GLY A 83 11.39 15.56 5.26
N ARG A 84 12.53 15.52 4.55
CA ARG A 84 12.56 15.48 3.08
C ARG A 84 12.16 14.10 2.52
N HIS A 85 12.23 13.07 3.35
CA HIS A 85 11.76 11.72 3.08
C HIS A 85 10.64 11.35 4.06
N ILE A 86 9.58 10.77 3.56
CA ILE A 86 8.45 10.27 4.34
C ILE A 86 8.52 8.75 4.31
N VAL A 87 8.76 8.14 5.46
CA VAL A 87 8.71 6.68 5.62
C VAL A 87 7.39 6.32 6.27
N LEU A 88 6.66 5.38 5.66
CA LEU A 88 5.47 4.78 6.25
C LEU A 88 5.82 3.38 6.77
N LEU A 89 5.35 3.06 7.95
CA LEU A 89 5.39 1.73 8.53
C LEU A 89 4.03 1.44 9.18
N ASN A 90 3.41 0.32 8.86
CA ASN A 90 2.17 -0.08 9.50
C ASN A 90 2.37 -0.32 11.00
N ASN A 91 1.31 -0.11 11.79
CA ASN A 91 1.32 -0.37 13.24
C ASN A 91 1.51 -1.86 13.60
N ASP A 92 1.35 -2.77 12.66
CA ASP A 92 1.58 -4.21 12.76
C ASP A 92 2.82 -4.68 11.96
N ALA A 93 3.78 -3.78 11.72
CA ALA A 93 5.05 -4.09 11.07
C ALA A 93 6.24 -3.66 11.94
N VAL A 94 7.33 -4.40 11.86
CA VAL A 94 8.56 -4.17 12.62
C VAL A 94 9.73 -3.99 11.64
N ALA A 95 10.42 -2.86 11.73
CA ALA A 95 11.55 -2.55 10.87
C ALA A 95 12.85 -3.18 11.38
N ALA A 96 13.68 -3.73 10.48
CA ALA A 96 15.06 -4.11 10.81
C ALA A 96 15.91 -2.85 11.09
N PRO A 97 17.05 -2.96 11.82
CA PRO A 97 17.85 -1.79 12.21
C PRO A 97 18.34 -0.91 11.07
N GLU A 98 18.62 -1.47 9.91
CA GLU A 98 19.12 -0.77 8.72
C GLU A 98 18.01 -0.23 7.80
N PHE A 99 16.75 -0.53 8.10
CA PHE A 99 15.60 -0.30 7.23
C PHE A 99 15.51 1.13 6.70
N VAL A 100 15.54 2.14 7.57
CA VAL A 100 15.42 3.55 7.15
C VAL A 100 16.64 3.98 6.35
N GLY A 101 17.85 3.60 6.76
CA GLY A 101 19.09 3.94 6.07
C GLY A 101 19.14 3.41 4.64
N GLU A 102 18.74 2.16 4.42
CA GLU A 102 18.71 1.54 3.09
C GLU A 102 17.60 2.14 2.20
N LEU A 103 16.45 2.53 2.76
CA LEU A 103 15.44 3.27 2.02
C LEU A 103 15.94 4.65 1.56
N VAL A 104 16.58 5.41 2.45
CA VAL A 104 17.15 6.73 2.13
C VAL A 104 18.22 6.62 1.06
N LYS A 105 19.14 5.68 1.21
CA LYS A 105 20.20 5.41 0.24
C LYS A 105 19.63 5.12 -1.16
N ALA A 106 18.58 4.30 -1.24
CA ALA A 106 17.93 4.01 -2.51
C ALA A 106 17.21 5.23 -3.10
N ALA A 107 16.55 6.06 -2.25
CA ALA A 107 15.87 7.28 -2.69
C ALA A 107 16.82 8.37 -3.21
N GLU A 108 18.05 8.40 -2.70
CA GLU A 108 19.07 9.40 -3.05
C GLU A 108 19.98 8.95 -4.20
N ALA A 109 19.84 7.68 -4.67
CA ALA A 109 20.64 7.16 -5.76
C ALA A 109 20.38 7.87 -7.10
N ASP A 110 19.14 8.35 -7.33
CA ASP A 110 18.76 9.11 -8.51
C ASP A 110 17.66 10.12 -8.17
N ILE A 111 17.77 11.33 -8.72
CA ILE A 111 16.81 12.44 -8.48
C ILE A 111 15.40 12.10 -8.99
N THR A 112 15.25 11.19 -9.94
CA THR A 112 13.96 10.76 -10.50
C THR A 112 13.24 9.74 -9.61
N ILE A 113 13.91 9.16 -8.60
CA ILE A 113 13.28 8.23 -7.66
C ILE A 113 12.38 9.01 -6.71
N GLY A 114 11.08 8.79 -6.81
CA GLY A 114 10.07 9.38 -5.93
C GLY A 114 9.58 8.43 -4.85
N MET A 115 9.76 7.12 -5.06
CA MET A 115 9.27 6.05 -4.19
C MET A 115 10.33 4.97 -4.00
N VAL A 116 10.34 4.35 -2.82
CA VAL A 116 11.17 3.17 -2.56
C VAL A 116 10.32 2.08 -1.92
N ALA A 117 10.35 0.89 -2.53
CA ALA A 117 9.77 -0.32 -1.98
C ALA A 117 10.77 -1.03 -1.06
N ALA A 118 10.32 -1.44 0.10
CA ALA A 118 11.06 -2.30 1.02
C ALA A 118 10.88 -3.78 0.65
N LYS A 119 11.74 -4.64 1.16
CA LYS A 119 11.50 -6.07 1.27
C LYS A 119 10.67 -6.30 2.53
N VAL A 120 9.41 -6.67 2.36
CA VAL A 120 8.52 -6.99 3.47
C VAL A 120 8.41 -8.50 3.58
N LEU A 121 8.73 -9.04 4.75
CA LEU A 121 8.64 -10.46 5.10
C LEU A 121 7.49 -10.67 6.07
N GLN A 122 6.99 -11.90 6.18
CA GLN A 122 6.01 -12.24 7.19
C GLN A 122 6.66 -12.22 8.59
N TYR A 123 5.92 -11.73 9.58
CA TYR A 123 6.44 -11.67 10.95
C TYR A 123 6.57 -13.07 11.57
N SER A 124 5.62 -13.96 11.32
CA SER A 124 5.60 -15.33 11.85
C SER A 124 6.57 -16.27 11.15
N GLU A 125 6.84 -16.02 9.85
CA GLU A 125 7.74 -16.82 9.01
C GLU A 125 8.69 -15.85 8.30
N ARG A 126 9.78 -15.47 8.98
CA ARG A 126 10.70 -14.40 8.57
C ARG A 126 11.51 -14.70 7.29
N ASP A 127 11.40 -15.90 6.74
CA ASP A 127 11.94 -16.32 5.46
C ASP A 127 10.86 -16.34 4.34
N VAL A 128 9.63 -15.92 4.62
CA VAL A 128 8.54 -15.85 3.64
C VAL A 128 8.25 -14.40 3.26
N ILE A 129 8.27 -14.15 1.96
CA ILE A 129 8.03 -12.80 1.41
C ILE A 129 6.54 -12.46 1.52
N ASP A 130 6.22 -11.29 2.07
CA ASP A 130 4.92 -10.64 1.92
C ASP A 130 4.90 -9.80 0.63
N THR A 131 5.92 -8.94 0.42
CA THR A 131 6.05 -8.19 -0.82
C THR A 131 7.46 -7.60 -1.02
N THR A 132 7.88 -7.47 -2.28
CA THR A 132 9.03 -6.68 -2.72
C THR A 132 8.60 -5.59 -3.72
N GLY A 133 7.47 -4.93 -3.46
CA GLY A 133 6.74 -4.07 -4.38
C GLY A 133 5.55 -4.80 -5.01
N HIS A 134 4.81 -4.14 -5.88
CA HIS A 134 3.56 -4.69 -6.41
C HIS A 134 3.63 -5.07 -7.88
N LEU A 135 2.85 -6.09 -8.24
CA LEU A 135 2.50 -6.49 -9.61
C LEU A 135 1.07 -6.03 -9.91
N LEU A 136 0.78 -5.75 -11.19
CA LEU A 136 -0.50 -5.19 -11.62
C LEU A 136 -1.17 -6.08 -12.67
N TYR A 137 -2.47 -6.33 -12.47
CA TYR A 137 -3.32 -7.02 -13.42
C TYR A 137 -4.08 -6.03 -14.31
N PRO A 138 -4.40 -6.35 -15.58
CA PRO A 138 -5.05 -5.40 -16.51
C PRO A 138 -6.43 -4.90 -16.11
N ASP A 139 -7.05 -5.44 -15.05
CA ASP A 139 -8.30 -4.93 -14.49
C ASP A 139 -8.12 -4.01 -13.27
N GLY A 140 -6.86 -3.64 -12.95
CA GLY A 140 -6.52 -2.75 -11.85
C GLY A 140 -6.22 -3.46 -10.52
N LEU A 141 -6.38 -4.79 -10.43
CA LEU A 141 -5.99 -5.53 -9.24
C LEU A 141 -4.47 -5.61 -9.12
N ASN A 142 -3.95 -5.42 -7.92
CA ASN A 142 -2.54 -5.61 -7.60
C ASN A 142 -2.30 -6.77 -6.61
N ARG A 143 -1.07 -7.24 -6.56
CA ARG A 143 -0.57 -8.20 -5.57
C ARG A 143 0.90 -7.95 -5.30
N GLY A 144 1.34 -8.25 -4.09
CA GLY A 144 2.76 -8.22 -3.73
C GLY A 144 3.61 -9.13 -4.63
N ARG A 145 4.71 -8.61 -5.16
CA ARG A 145 5.72 -9.41 -5.88
C ARG A 145 6.43 -10.32 -4.88
N GLY A 146 6.59 -11.60 -5.22
CA GLY A 146 7.20 -12.60 -4.36
C GLY A 146 6.29 -13.14 -3.26
N ARG A 147 5.03 -12.71 -3.20
CA ARG A 147 4.12 -13.09 -2.12
C ARG A 147 4.01 -14.59 -1.91
N LEU A 148 4.19 -15.03 -0.64
CA LEU A 148 4.20 -16.42 -0.19
C LEU A 148 5.36 -17.27 -0.76
N GLU A 149 6.35 -16.64 -1.37
CA GLU A 149 7.61 -17.29 -1.76
C GLU A 149 8.60 -17.24 -0.60
N ARG A 150 9.48 -18.25 -0.49
CA ARG A 150 10.62 -18.15 0.43
C ARG A 150 11.62 -17.13 -0.13
N ASP A 151 12.21 -16.35 0.78
CA ASP A 151 13.28 -15.41 0.43
C ASP A 151 14.62 -16.17 0.29
N GLU A 152 14.97 -16.44 -0.96
CA GLU A 152 16.25 -17.07 -1.35
C GLU A 152 17.18 -16.02 -2.00
N GLY A 153 16.90 -14.72 -1.81
CA GLY A 153 17.64 -13.63 -2.43
C GLY A 153 17.29 -13.38 -3.91
N GLN A 154 16.22 -14.01 -4.43
CA GLN A 154 15.81 -13.94 -5.84
C GLN A 154 15.45 -12.52 -6.29
N TYR A 155 15.12 -11.61 -5.37
CA TYR A 155 14.82 -10.21 -5.64
C TYR A 155 15.94 -9.24 -5.24
N ASP A 156 17.06 -9.71 -4.68
CA ASP A 156 18.13 -8.85 -4.14
C ASP A 156 18.90 -8.07 -5.23
N ARG A 157 18.85 -8.55 -6.48
CA ARG A 157 19.44 -7.87 -7.64
C ARG A 157 18.44 -7.03 -8.42
N CYS A 158 17.16 -7.00 -8.01
CA CYS A 158 16.17 -6.16 -8.66
C CYS A 158 16.34 -4.71 -8.19
N ALA A 159 16.58 -3.80 -9.12
CA ALA A 159 16.74 -2.38 -8.82
C ALA A 159 15.40 -1.63 -8.71
N THR A 160 14.32 -2.17 -9.31
CA THR A 160 13.06 -1.46 -9.49
C THR A 160 11.85 -2.23 -8.97
N ALA A 161 10.83 -1.45 -8.60
CA ALA A 161 9.48 -1.93 -8.34
C ALA A 161 8.47 -1.08 -9.12
N LEU A 162 7.22 -1.55 -9.28
CA LEU A 162 6.18 -0.73 -9.89
C LEU A 162 5.78 0.42 -8.95
N PHE A 163 5.46 0.07 -7.71
CA PHE A 163 5.22 0.96 -6.57
C PHE A 163 5.39 0.17 -5.26
N PRO A 164 5.62 0.85 -4.13
CA PRO A 164 5.80 0.20 -2.84
C PRO A 164 4.47 -0.22 -2.22
N SER A 165 4.51 -1.12 -1.24
CA SER A 165 3.37 -1.41 -0.37
C SER A 165 3.25 -0.34 0.71
N GLY A 166 2.03 0.09 1.02
CA GLY A 166 1.75 0.98 2.14
C GLY A 166 2.16 0.44 3.51
N ALA A 167 2.42 -0.88 3.61
CA ALA A 167 2.88 -1.48 4.87
C ALA A 167 4.28 -1.03 5.29
N ALA A 168 5.19 -0.79 4.31
CA ALA A 168 6.55 -0.32 4.53
C ALA A 168 7.09 0.36 3.26
N ALA A 169 7.20 1.67 3.25
CA ALA A 169 7.53 2.45 2.06
C ALA A 169 8.26 3.73 2.38
N LEU A 170 9.05 4.26 1.42
CA LEU A 170 9.50 5.63 1.44
C LEU A 170 8.91 6.39 0.25
N TYR A 171 8.45 7.62 0.52
CA TYR A 171 8.05 8.61 -0.48
C TYR A 171 8.90 9.87 -0.32
N THR A 172 9.43 10.41 -1.41
CA THR A 172 10.17 11.67 -1.34
C THR A 172 9.18 12.85 -1.28
N ARG A 173 9.49 13.86 -0.47
CA ARG A 173 8.65 15.06 -0.38
C ARG A 173 8.48 15.72 -1.73
N ARG A 174 9.57 15.84 -2.51
CA ARG A 174 9.52 16.41 -3.88
C ARG A 174 8.50 15.72 -4.79
N MET A 175 8.34 14.37 -4.69
CA MET A 175 7.30 13.68 -5.43
C MET A 175 5.91 14.02 -4.89
N LEU A 176 5.73 13.99 -3.56
CA LEU A 176 4.44 14.30 -2.94
C LEU A 176 4.00 15.75 -3.21
N ASP A 177 4.93 16.70 -3.25
CA ASP A 177 4.66 18.09 -3.60
C ASP A 177 4.28 18.24 -5.09
N ASP A 178 4.89 17.46 -5.99
CA ASP A 178 4.58 17.46 -7.42
C ASP A 178 3.20 16.84 -7.71
N ILE A 179 2.91 15.67 -7.14
CA ILE A 179 1.71 14.89 -7.52
C ILE A 179 0.57 14.95 -6.50
N GLY A 180 0.79 15.47 -5.30
CA GLY A 180 -0.14 15.47 -4.17
C GLY A 180 -0.08 14.20 -3.33
N LEU A 181 -0.81 14.21 -2.23
CA LEU A 181 -0.84 13.17 -1.21
C LEU A 181 -1.75 12.00 -1.59
N PHE A 182 -2.02 11.06 -0.65
CA PHE A 182 -2.97 9.97 -0.86
C PHE A 182 -4.37 10.47 -1.19
N GLU A 183 -5.09 9.72 -2.01
CA GLU A 183 -6.50 9.99 -2.30
C GLU A 183 -7.40 9.54 -1.14
N GLU A 184 -8.02 10.48 -0.46
CA GLU A 184 -8.75 10.24 0.78
C GLU A 184 -10.07 9.48 0.60
N SER A 185 -10.64 9.49 -0.62
CA SER A 185 -11.92 8.81 -0.92
C SER A 185 -11.80 7.27 -0.97
N PHE A 186 -10.59 6.72 -0.97
CA PHE A 186 -10.36 5.27 -0.98
C PHE A 186 -10.67 4.63 0.37
N PHE A 187 -10.44 5.32 1.45
CA PHE A 187 -10.59 4.90 2.84
C PHE A 187 -9.61 3.78 3.24
N LEU A 188 -9.62 2.63 2.54
CA LEU A 188 -8.77 1.47 2.87
C LEU A 188 -8.53 0.62 1.62
N TYR A 189 -7.30 0.17 1.40
CA TYR A 189 -6.82 -0.60 0.23
C TYR A 189 -6.87 0.17 -1.10
N GLY A 190 -5.84 0.01 -1.90
CA GLY A 190 -5.68 0.67 -3.20
C GLY A 190 -5.15 2.10 -3.15
N ASP A 191 -4.99 2.64 -1.95
CA ASP A 191 -4.39 3.96 -1.69
C ASP A 191 -2.95 4.03 -2.21
N ASP A 192 -2.15 3.03 -1.84
CA ASP A 192 -0.76 2.87 -2.29
C ASP A 192 -0.67 2.62 -3.80
N THR A 193 -1.61 1.87 -4.34
CA THR A 193 -1.70 1.59 -5.78
C THR A 193 -2.00 2.87 -6.56
N GLU A 194 -2.96 3.66 -6.10
CA GLU A 194 -3.31 4.93 -6.75
C GLU A 194 -2.13 5.92 -6.71
N LEU A 195 -1.57 6.16 -5.52
CA LEU A 195 -0.44 7.07 -5.33
C LEU A 195 0.77 6.61 -6.15
N GLY A 196 1.07 5.31 -6.10
CA GLY A 196 2.18 4.72 -6.84
C GLY A 196 2.04 4.86 -8.35
N LEU A 197 0.89 4.50 -8.92
CA LEU A 197 0.62 4.63 -10.34
C LEU A 197 0.59 6.10 -10.78
N ARG A 198 0.04 7.01 -9.96
CA ARG A 198 0.05 8.44 -10.20
C ARG A 198 1.48 8.99 -10.24
N GLY A 199 2.35 8.54 -9.33
CA GLY A 199 3.79 8.85 -9.35
C GLY A 199 4.44 8.37 -10.65
N ARG A 200 4.22 7.10 -11.05
CA ARG A 200 4.74 6.54 -12.30
C ARG A 200 4.26 7.32 -13.52
N LEU A 201 2.97 7.65 -13.57
CA LEU A 201 2.38 8.46 -14.66
C LEU A 201 3.00 9.85 -14.76
N SER A 202 3.45 10.41 -13.66
CA SER A 202 4.14 11.70 -13.60
C SER A 202 5.67 11.59 -13.80
N GLY A 203 6.17 10.42 -14.20
CA GLY A 203 7.57 10.18 -14.53
C GLY A 203 8.46 9.85 -13.33
N TRP A 204 7.90 9.71 -12.13
CA TRP A 204 8.68 9.33 -10.95
C TRP A 204 9.03 7.84 -10.95
N GLY A 205 10.28 7.53 -10.62
CA GLY A 205 10.78 6.16 -10.44
C GLY A 205 10.36 5.55 -9.10
N CYS A 206 10.36 4.22 -9.04
CA CYS A 206 10.26 3.45 -7.81
C CYS A 206 11.45 2.48 -7.73
N ALA A 207 12.34 2.68 -6.77
CA ALA A 207 13.42 1.74 -6.48
C ALA A 207 12.95 0.59 -5.59
N LEU A 208 13.60 -0.55 -5.64
CA LEU A 208 13.55 -1.58 -4.61
C LEU A 208 14.81 -1.46 -3.75
N ALA A 209 14.64 -1.43 -2.43
CA ALA A 209 15.72 -1.52 -1.45
C ALA A 209 15.66 -2.90 -0.77
N PRO A 210 16.31 -3.94 -1.31
CA PRO A 210 16.15 -5.31 -0.80
C PRO A 210 16.75 -5.52 0.60
N ARG A 211 17.64 -4.62 1.04
CA ARG A 211 18.20 -4.61 2.41
C ARG A 211 17.35 -3.81 3.41
N ALA A 212 16.40 -3.01 2.92
CA ALA A 212 15.40 -2.38 3.77
C ALA A 212 14.32 -3.41 4.13
N VAL A 213 14.55 -4.16 5.20
CA VAL A 213 13.67 -5.27 5.62
C VAL A 213 12.68 -4.80 6.68
N ALA A 214 11.41 -5.15 6.50
CA ALA A 214 10.36 -5.03 7.52
C ALA A 214 9.62 -6.36 7.67
N TYR A 215 9.20 -6.70 8.89
CA TYR A 215 8.42 -7.91 9.23
C TYR A 215 6.99 -7.50 9.50
N HIS A 216 6.03 -8.06 8.79
CA HIS A 216 4.63 -7.64 8.81
C HIS A 216 3.71 -8.76 9.29
N HIS A 217 2.83 -8.46 10.25
CA HIS A 217 1.87 -9.42 10.80
C HIS A 217 0.69 -9.72 9.87
N TYR A 218 0.56 -8.97 8.80
CA TYR A 218 -0.44 -9.09 7.75
C TYR A 218 -1.91 -9.04 8.23
N SER A 219 -2.54 -7.91 7.97
CA SER A 219 -4.00 -7.68 8.17
C SER A 219 -4.50 -7.98 9.59
N ARG A 220 -3.70 -7.70 10.63
CA ARG A 220 -4.12 -7.90 12.03
C ARG A 220 -5.33 -7.05 12.40
N SER A 221 -5.40 -5.82 11.89
CA SER A 221 -6.46 -4.86 12.22
C SER A 221 -7.81 -5.13 11.55
N VAL A 222 -7.83 -5.77 10.36
CA VAL A 222 -9.07 -5.93 9.54
C VAL A 222 -9.45 -7.41 9.32
N GLY A 223 -8.48 -8.31 9.53
CA GLY A 223 -8.63 -9.73 9.18
C GLY A 223 -8.31 -10.01 7.72
N ALA A 224 -7.50 -11.04 7.46
CA ALA A 224 -6.98 -11.38 6.14
C ALA A 224 -8.07 -11.71 5.10
N TYR A 225 -9.18 -12.30 5.54
CA TYR A 225 -10.28 -12.77 4.69
C TYR A 225 -11.63 -12.11 5.04
N SER A 226 -11.63 -10.85 5.51
CA SER A 226 -12.86 -10.16 5.87
C SER A 226 -13.65 -9.68 4.65
N THR A 227 -14.98 -9.64 4.79
CA THR A 227 -15.90 -9.08 3.77
C THR A 227 -15.65 -7.59 3.55
N GLN A 228 -15.21 -6.87 4.60
CA GLN A 228 -14.82 -5.46 4.50
C GLN A 228 -13.62 -5.28 3.57
N LYS A 229 -12.58 -6.12 3.71
CA LYS A 229 -11.42 -6.13 2.80
C LYS A 229 -11.84 -6.40 1.36
N ALA A 230 -12.65 -7.43 1.15
CA ALA A 230 -13.13 -7.81 -0.19
C ALA A 230 -13.92 -6.65 -0.84
N PHE A 231 -14.77 -5.95 -0.08
CA PHE A 231 -15.51 -4.78 -0.56
C PHE A 231 -14.58 -3.67 -1.04
N TYR A 232 -13.64 -3.22 -0.20
CA TYR A 232 -12.76 -2.11 -0.56
C TYR A 232 -11.79 -2.48 -1.67
N VAL A 233 -11.26 -3.70 -1.69
CA VAL A 233 -10.37 -4.17 -2.77
C VAL A 233 -11.10 -4.12 -4.12
N GLU A 234 -12.34 -4.63 -4.22
CA GLU A 234 -13.09 -4.62 -5.48
C GLU A 234 -13.55 -3.21 -5.86
N ARG A 235 -14.04 -2.41 -4.91
CA ARG A 235 -14.44 -1.02 -5.15
C ARG A 235 -13.25 -0.19 -5.65
N ASN A 236 -12.16 -0.20 -4.90
CA ASN A 236 -11.03 0.70 -5.13
C ASN A 236 -10.21 0.28 -6.35
N ARG A 237 -10.17 -1.01 -6.70
CA ARG A 237 -9.62 -1.49 -7.97
C ARG A 237 -10.28 -0.79 -9.16
N VAL A 238 -11.61 -0.64 -9.14
CA VAL A 238 -12.36 0.07 -10.20
C VAL A 238 -11.97 1.55 -10.20
N LEU A 239 -11.86 2.18 -9.03
CA LEU A 239 -11.47 3.59 -8.93
C LEU A 239 -10.04 3.82 -9.45
N VAL A 240 -9.08 2.94 -9.09
CA VAL A 240 -7.70 2.97 -9.63
C VAL A 240 -7.72 2.87 -11.15
N LEU A 241 -8.48 1.91 -11.70
CA LEU A 241 -8.61 1.70 -13.14
C LEU A 241 -9.03 2.99 -13.85
N PHE A 242 -10.15 3.59 -13.42
CA PHE A 242 -10.66 4.79 -14.04
C PHE A 242 -9.79 6.03 -13.81
N ARG A 243 -9.05 6.10 -12.71
CA ARG A 243 -8.20 7.23 -12.40
C ARG A 243 -6.88 7.21 -13.15
N THR A 244 -6.24 6.04 -13.29
CA THR A 244 -4.84 5.95 -13.71
C THR A 244 -4.62 5.26 -15.06
N PHE A 245 -5.48 4.34 -15.47
CA PHE A 245 -5.23 3.52 -16.66
C PHE A 245 -5.51 4.27 -17.98
N PRO A 246 -4.79 3.95 -19.08
CA PRO A 246 -5.14 4.39 -20.42
C PRO A 246 -6.55 3.94 -20.81
N VAL A 247 -7.24 4.75 -21.61
CA VAL A 247 -8.63 4.46 -22.05
C VAL A 247 -8.72 3.10 -22.76
N SER A 248 -7.73 2.74 -23.56
CA SER A 248 -7.68 1.45 -24.26
C SER A 248 -7.73 0.26 -23.29
N LEU A 249 -7.03 0.36 -22.15
CA LEU A 249 -7.08 -0.68 -21.11
C LEU A 249 -8.40 -0.67 -20.35
N ILE A 250 -8.98 0.50 -20.09
CA ILE A 250 -10.31 0.59 -19.45
C ILE A 250 -11.35 -0.15 -20.29
N VAL A 251 -11.33 0.03 -21.63
CA VAL A 251 -12.26 -0.63 -22.55
C VAL A 251 -12.13 -2.15 -22.54
N VAL A 252 -10.91 -2.69 -22.45
CA VAL A 252 -10.70 -4.14 -22.48
C VAL A 252 -10.71 -4.78 -21.09
N SER A 253 -10.64 -3.98 -20.02
CA SER A 253 -10.57 -4.48 -18.63
C SER A 253 -11.74 -5.38 -18.21
N PRO A 254 -13.00 -5.23 -18.72
CA PRO A 254 -14.09 -6.15 -18.38
C PRO A 254 -13.80 -7.60 -18.74
N ALA A 255 -13.09 -7.86 -19.85
CA ALA A 255 -12.70 -9.21 -20.24
C ALA A 255 -11.71 -9.82 -19.24
N PHE A 256 -10.72 -9.03 -18.76
CA PHE A 256 -9.79 -9.46 -17.72
C PHE A 256 -10.48 -9.65 -16.37
N THR A 257 -11.43 -8.79 -16.03
CA THR A 257 -12.25 -8.94 -14.81
C THR A 257 -13.07 -10.23 -14.88
N ALA A 258 -13.73 -10.51 -16.02
CA ALA A 258 -14.52 -11.74 -16.20
C ALA A 258 -13.65 -13.00 -16.05
N LEU A 259 -12.46 -13.02 -16.67
CA LEU A 259 -11.51 -14.13 -16.52
C LEU A 259 -11.08 -14.32 -15.05
N ARG A 260 -10.74 -13.25 -14.36
CA ARG A 260 -10.35 -13.31 -12.95
C ARG A 260 -11.50 -13.83 -12.07
N LEU A 261 -12.71 -13.29 -12.26
CA LEU A 261 -13.89 -13.72 -11.49
C LEU A 261 -14.25 -15.18 -11.77
N ALA A 262 -14.13 -15.65 -13.01
CA ALA A 262 -14.33 -17.07 -13.35
C ALA A 262 -13.32 -17.97 -12.63
N LEU A 263 -12.04 -17.59 -12.59
CA LEU A 263 -11.00 -18.32 -11.84
C LEU A 263 -11.26 -18.29 -10.32
N GLN A 264 -11.72 -17.15 -9.78
CA GLN A 264 -12.07 -17.03 -8.37
C GLN A 264 -13.30 -17.88 -8.01
N ALA A 265 -14.33 -17.88 -8.86
CA ALA A 265 -15.50 -18.74 -8.68
C ALA A 265 -15.12 -20.22 -8.71
N TRP A 266 -14.24 -20.62 -9.65
CA TRP A 266 -13.70 -21.98 -9.67
C TRP A 266 -12.91 -22.30 -8.40
N GLY A 267 -12.10 -21.35 -7.89
CA GLY A 267 -11.39 -21.47 -6.62
C GLY A 267 -12.33 -21.63 -5.43
N ALA A 268 -13.41 -20.86 -5.39
CA ALA A 268 -14.44 -20.95 -4.35
C ALA A 268 -15.13 -22.34 -4.35
N LEU A 269 -15.48 -22.85 -5.55
CA LEU A 269 -16.12 -24.16 -5.69
C LEU A 269 -15.18 -25.34 -5.36
N THR A 270 -13.87 -25.18 -5.56
CA THR A 270 -12.86 -26.22 -5.32
C THR A 270 -12.10 -26.08 -4.00
N GLY A 271 -12.44 -25.08 -3.16
CA GLY A 271 -11.77 -24.81 -1.90
C GLY A 271 -10.34 -24.25 -2.06
N ARG A 272 -9.97 -23.72 -3.25
CA ARG A 272 -8.60 -23.28 -3.56
C ARG A 272 -8.42 -21.76 -3.43
N GLY A 273 -7.26 -21.38 -2.90
CA GLY A 273 -6.84 -19.97 -2.79
C GLY A 273 -7.67 -19.14 -1.82
N ALA A 274 -7.54 -17.80 -1.89
CA ALA A 274 -8.26 -16.86 -1.03
C ALA A 274 -9.78 -16.95 -1.19
N SER A 275 -10.26 -17.14 -2.42
CA SER A 275 -11.69 -17.26 -2.71
C SER A 275 -12.30 -18.52 -2.09
N GLY A 276 -11.55 -19.64 -2.04
CA GLY A 276 -11.98 -20.87 -1.37
C GLY A 276 -12.09 -20.67 0.14
N ARG A 277 -11.13 -20.01 0.76
CA ARG A 277 -11.17 -19.70 2.20
C ARG A 277 -12.31 -18.74 2.56
N LEU A 278 -12.49 -17.67 1.77
CA LEU A 278 -13.59 -16.73 1.98
C LEU A 278 -14.96 -17.38 1.79
N ALA A 279 -15.12 -18.30 0.81
CA ALA A 279 -16.34 -19.03 0.56
C ALA A 279 -16.65 -20.06 1.66
N ALA A 280 -15.65 -20.55 2.39
CA ALA A 280 -15.86 -21.42 3.56
C ALA A 280 -16.48 -20.67 4.75
N GLU A 281 -16.21 -19.35 4.85
CA GLU A 281 -16.69 -18.50 5.95
C GLU A 281 -17.93 -17.67 5.57
N THR A 282 -18.25 -17.56 4.26
CA THR A 282 -19.28 -16.63 3.76
C THR A 282 -20.06 -17.24 2.60
N SER A 283 -21.42 -17.13 2.63
CA SER A 283 -22.25 -17.66 1.55
C SER A 283 -21.97 -17.01 0.18
N LEU A 284 -22.10 -17.77 -0.90
CA LEU A 284 -21.92 -17.28 -2.28
C LEU A 284 -22.84 -16.09 -2.59
N PHE A 285 -24.10 -16.12 -2.13
CA PHE A 285 -25.05 -15.02 -2.32
C PHE A 285 -24.56 -13.74 -1.64
N HIS A 286 -23.96 -13.84 -0.45
CA HIS A 286 -23.37 -12.69 0.23
C HIS A 286 -22.19 -12.10 -0.54
N LEU A 287 -21.33 -12.94 -1.11
CA LEU A 287 -20.19 -12.51 -1.94
C LEU A 287 -20.63 -11.81 -3.23
N ILE A 288 -21.69 -12.32 -3.89
CA ILE A 288 -22.30 -11.69 -5.05
C ILE A 288 -22.88 -10.31 -4.66
N GLY A 289 -23.66 -10.25 -3.59
CA GLY A 289 -24.23 -9.00 -3.09
C GLY A 289 -23.17 -7.98 -2.70
N LEU A 290 -22.07 -8.42 -2.07
CA LEU A 290 -20.93 -7.59 -1.74
C LEU A 290 -20.26 -7.00 -2.99
N THR A 291 -20.07 -7.84 -4.03
CA THR A 291 -19.49 -7.42 -5.31
C THR A 291 -20.38 -6.37 -5.99
N ILE A 292 -21.70 -6.58 -6.05
CA ILE A 292 -22.67 -5.63 -6.60
C ILE A 292 -22.59 -4.27 -5.85
N ARG A 293 -22.56 -4.33 -4.50
CA ARG A 293 -22.42 -3.13 -3.66
C ARG A 293 -21.09 -2.40 -3.91
N ALA A 294 -19.99 -3.14 -4.06
CA ALA A 294 -18.68 -2.56 -4.36
C ALA A 294 -18.68 -1.83 -5.71
N TYR A 295 -19.22 -2.44 -6.75
CA TYR A 295 -19.36 -1.80 -8.07
C TYR A 295 -20.33 -0.61 -8.04
N GLY A 296 -21.48 -0.72 -7.38
CA GLY A 296 -22.42 0.40 -7.21
C GLY A 296 -21.76 1.59 -6.50
N SER A 297 -21.01 1.34 -5.43
CA SER A 297 -20.24 2.37 -4.72
C SER A 297 -19.13 2.97 -5.58
N ALA A 298 -18.44 2.16 -6.39
CA ALA A 298 -17.43 2.65 -7.31
C ALA A 298 -18.04 3.53 -8.39
N LEU A 299 -19.18 3.14 -8.99
CA LEU A 299 -19.91 3.94 -9.98
C LEU A 299 -20.36 5.28 -9.41
N ALA A 300 -20.87 5.31 -8.18
CA ALA A 300 -21.24 6.55 -7.50
C ALA A 300 -20.04 7.51 -7.28
N ALA A 301 -18.83 6.98 -7.11
CA ALA A 301 -17.61 7.77 -6.95
C ALA A 301 -16.97 8.20 -8.28
N LEU A 302 -17.39 7.65 -9.44
CA LEU A 302 -16.77 7.94 -10.74
C LEU A 302 -16.70 9.42 -11.10
N PRO A 303 -17.75 10.28 -10.87
CA PRO A 303 -17.65 11.69 -11.20
C PRO A 303 -16.47 12.38 -10.51
N HIS A 304 -16.24 12.09 -9.22
CA HIS A 304 -15.09 12.59 -8.48
C HIS A 304 -13.76 12.08 -9.08
N VAL A 305 -13.66 10.77 -9.30
CA VAL A 305 -12.44 10.12 -9.82
C VAL A 305 -12.07 10.63 -11.21
N LEU A 306 -13.05 10.81 -12.09
CA LEU A 306 -12.83 11.36 -13.43
C LEU A 306 -12.44 12.84 -13.38
N GLY A 307 -13.01 13.61 -12.46
CA GLY A 307 -12.60 14.99 -12.18
C GLY A 307 -11.13 15.07 -11.76
N GLU A 308 -10.71 14.18 -10.82
CA GLU A 308 -9.32 14.10 -10.39
C GLU A 308 -8.38 13.64 -11.53
N ARG A 309 -8.79 12.64 -12.33
CA ARG A 309 -8.05 12.22 -13.53
C ARG A 309 -7.81 13.41 -14.48
N TRP A 310 -8.83 14.23 -14.70
CA TRP A 310 -8.72 15.39 -15.56
C TRP A 310 -7.76 16.45 -15.00
N ARG A 311 -7.84 16.74 -13.69
CA ARG A 311 -6.92 17.67 -13.01
C ARG A 311 -5.47 17.20 -13.11
N GLN A 312 -5.22 15.90 -12.99
CA GLN A 312 -3.87 15.31 -12.99
C GLN A 312 -3.27 15.13 -14.39
N ARG A 313 -4.07 15.26 -15.46
CA ARG A 313 -3.57 15.12 -16.85
C ARG A 313 -2.38 16.04 -17.17
N VAL A 314 -2.32 17.23 -16.58
CA VAL A 314 -1.25 18.20 -16.80
C VAL A 314 0.10 17.76 -16.20
N ARG A 315 0.06 16.85 -15.21
CA ARG A 315 1.26 16.29 -14.57
C ARG A 315 1.72 14.98 -15.23
N ARG A 316 0.92 14.45 -16.14
CA ARG A 316 1.24 13.18 -16.80
C ARG A 316 2.38 13.39 -17.80
N ARG A 317 3.50 12.69 -17.55
CA ARG A 317 4.73 12.75 -18.36
C ARG A 317 4.95 11.48 -19.20
N ILE A 318 4.32 10.36 -18.83
CA ILE A 318 4.41 9.12 -19.60
C ILE A 318 3.13 8.83 -20.39
N GLY A 319 3.33 8.29 -21.61
CA GLY A 319 2.25 7.94 -22.52
C GLY A 319 1.68 6.54 -22.28
N THR A 320 0.70 6.16 -23.13
CA THR A 320 0.07 4.83 -23.07
C THR A 320 1.07 3.72 -23.33
N ARG A 321 2.00 3.88 -24.28
CA ARG A 321 3.00 2.87 -24.64
C ARG A 321 3.94 2.58 -23.46
N GLU A 322 4.42 3.62 -22.79
CA GLU A 322 5.28 3.50 -21.61
C GLU A 322 4.54 2.84 -20.43
N PHE A 323 3.28 3.23 -20.20
CA PHE A 323 2.44 2.58 -19.20
C PHE A 323 2.25 1.09 -19.47
N LEU A 324 2.01 0.69 -20.74
CA LEU A 324 1.94 -0.72 -21.13
C LEU A 324 3.27 -1.44 -20.91
N GLY A 325 4.41 -0.77 -21.15
CA GLY A 325 5.75 -1.28 -20.82
C GLY A 325 5.89 -1.58 -19.33
N LEU A 326 5.52 -0.64 -18.46
CA LEU A 326 5.51 -0.82 -17.00
C LEU A 326 4.61 -2.00 -16.58
N MET A 327 3.43 -2.13 -17.18
CA MET A 327 2.54 -3.25 -16.90
C MET A 327 3.09 -4.60 -17.37
N ALA A 328 3.85 -4.62 -18.48
CA ALA A 328 4.48 -5.84 -18.97
C ALA A 328 5.64 -6.29 -18.07
N GLU A 329 6.46 -5.34 -17.60
CA GLU A 329 7.56 -5.59 -16.66
C GLU A 329 7.07 -6.08 -15.30
N HIS A 330 5.98 -5.51 -14.81
CA HIS A 330 5.40 -5.82 -13.49
C HIS A 330 4.06 -6.57 -13.59
N ARG A 331 3.98 -7.50 -14.52
CA ARG A 331 2.75 -8.22 -14.84
C ARG A 331 2.32 -9.18 -13.74
N LEU A 332 1.09 -9.02 -13.24
CA LEU A 332 0.40 -10.03 -12.46
C LEU A 332 -0.31 -11.03 -13.40
N ARG A 333 -0.10 -12.32 -13.20
CA ARG A 333 -0.77 -13.37 -13.98
C ARG A 333 -2.19 -13.58 -13.46
N ALA A 334 -3.14 -13.91 -14.34
CA ALA A 334 -4.55 -14.17 -13.97
C ALA A 334 -4.71 -15.21 -12.85
N ARG A 335 -3.88 -16.28 -12.90
CA ARG A 335 -3.87 -17.33 -11.89
C ARG A 335 -3.42 -16.79 -10.51
N ASP A 336 -2.36 -15.99 -10.47
CA ASP A 336 -1.86 -15.41 -9.23
C ASP A 336 -2.84 -14.37 -8.68
N ALA A 337 -3.48 -13.58 -9.55
CA ALA A 337 -4.54 -12.66 -9.17
C ALA A 337 -5.75 -13.35 -8.53
N ALA A 338 -6.07 -14.57 -8.96
CA ALA A 338 -7.20 -15.32 -8.45
C ALA A 338 -6.90 -16.15 -7.19
N PHE A 339 -5.68 -16.71 -7.07
CA PHE A 339 -5.38 -17.74 -6.05
C PHE A 339 -4.37 -17.31 -4.99
N LYS A 340 -3.41 -16.40 -5.29
CA LYS A 340 -2.52 -15.85 -4.25
C LYS A 340 -3.28 -14.76 -3.49
N ALA A 341 -3.45 -14.95 -2.18
CA ALA A 341 -4.19 -14.01 -1.31
C ALA A 341 -3.30 -12.84 -0.86
#